data_22c328c2e6c2494644ec683a709c6691
#
_entry.id   22c328c2e6c2494644ec683a709c6691
#
_cell.length_a   1.000
_cell.length_b   1.000
_cell.length_c   1.000
_cell.angle_alpha   90.00
_cell.angle_beta   90.00
_cell.angle_gamma   90.00
#
_symmetry.space_group_name_H-M   'P 1'
#
loop_
_entity.id
_entity.type
_entity.pdbx_description
1 polymer ?
#
loop_
_entity_poly.entity_id
_entity_poly.type
_entity_poly.pdbx_seq_one_letter_code
_entity_poly.pdbx_strand_id
1 'polypeptide(L)'
;SFTARLRAFSKDSARPKGLLGANLGKNKETQDAAADYVEGVYACAPFVDYLVVNVSSPNTPGLRDLQGRAHLSNLLSRVVEARKAACAGLVETLPPLLLKIAPDQQVSEYAEIAQTVLTAGIDGLIISNTTIERPKSLRGQHKDETGGLSGRPLFHASTELLRNAYRMSGGRLPLVGTGGIENGMDAYAKIRAGAT
;
A
#
# COMPACT_ATOMS: atom_id res chain seq x y z
N SER A 1 3.11 -5.20 24.17
CA SER A 1 3.00 -5.58 22.75
C SER A 1 2.70 -4.35 21.90
N PHE A 2 2.88 -4.46 20.59
CA PHE A 2 2.53 -3.39 19.63
C PHE A 2 1.04 -3.03 19.73
N THR A 3 0.16 -4.02 19.71
CA THR A 3 -1.30 -3.82 19.79
C THR A 3 -1.73 -3.08 21.04
N ALA A 4 -1.11 -3.38 22.21
CA ALA A 4 -1.43 -2.66 23.44
C ALA A 4 -1.09 -1.17 23.35
N ARG A 5 0.07 -0.82 22.74
CA ARG A 5 0.47 0.57 22.52
C ARG A 5 -0.44 1.28 21.51
N LEU A 6 -0.80 0.61 20.40
CA LEU A 6 -1.71 1.12 19.40
C LEU A 6 -3.07 1.45 20.01
N ARG A 7 -3.62 0.51 20.78
CA ARG A 7 -4.89 0.70 21.50
C ARG A 7 -4.85 1.85 22.51
N ALA A 8 -3.77 1.97 23.26
CA ALA A 8 -3.60 3.09 24.20
C ALA A 8 -3.53 4.43 23.44
N PHE A 9 -2.72 4.50 22.39
CA PHE A 9 -2.56 5.71 21.58
C PHE A 9 -3.86 6.12 20.87
N SER A 10 -4.63 5.17 20.33
CA SER A 10 -5.90 5.48 19.66
C SER A 10 -6.95 6.11 20.57
N LYS A 11 -6.86 5.81 21.87
CA LYS A 11 -7.78 6.31 22.91
C LYS A 11 -7.28 7.55 23.65
N ASP A 12 -6.04 7.97 23.41
CA ASP A 12 -5.45 9.12 24.07
C ASP A 12 -6.05 10.42 23.52
N SER A 13 -6.77 11.15 24.36
CA SER A 13 -7.36 12.44 24.00
C SER A 13 -6.31 13.52 23.74
N ALA A 14 -5.08 13.35 24.21
CA ALA A 14 -3.96 14.26 23.99
C ALA A 14 -3.16 13.93 22.70
N ARG A 15 -3.51 12.87 21.97
CA ARG A 15 -2.81 12.55 20.72
C ARG A 15 -2.90 13.71 19.71
N PRO A 16 -1.86 13.94 18.90
CA PRO A 16 -1.92 14.93 17.83
C PRO A 16 -3.08 14.66 16.87
N LYS A 17 -3.73 15.71 16.39
CA LYS A 17 -4.76 15.60 15.37
C LYS A 17 -4.13 15.09 14.07
N GLY A 18 -4.65 14.02 13.51
CA GLY A 18 -4.19 13.40 12.28
C GLY A 18 -4.71 11.99 12.13
N LEU A 19 -4.60 11.45 10.92
CA LEU A 19 -5.02 10.09 10.62
C LEU A 19 -3.96 9.08 11.10
N LEU A 20 -4.40 8.04 11.77
CA LEU A 20 -3.58 6.93 12.23
C LEU A 20 -3.77 5.74 11.29
N GLY A 21 -2.75 5.35 10.56
CA GLY A 21 -2.78 4.19 9.67
C GLY A 21 -1.94 3.02 10.17
N ALA A 22 -2.34 1.80 9.87
CA ALA A 22 -1.52 0.61 10.04
C ALA A 22 -1.12 0.01 8.70
N ASN A 23 0.21 -0.15 8.51
CA ASN A 23 0.78 -0.78 7.32
C ASN A 23 1.14 -2.22 7.62
N LEU A 24 0.40 -3.15 7.01
CA LEU A 24 0.49 -4.58 7.23
C LEU A 24 1.36 -5.25 6.18
N GLY A 25 2.11 -6.25 6.59
CA GLY A 25 3.00 -7.00 5.72
C GLY A 25 3.16 -8.45 6.19
N LYS A 26 3.77 -9.28 5.32
CA LYS A 26 4.09 -10.67 5.58
C LYS A 26 5.41 -10.79 6.36
N ASN A 27 5.49 -11.71 7.30
CA ASN A 27 6.76 -12.15 7.89
C ASN A 27 7.58 -12.98 6.88
N LYS A 28 8.90 -12.97 7.02
CA LYS A 28 9.79 -13.63 6.05
C LYS A 28 9.54 -15.12 5.91
N GLU A 29 9.25 -15.81 7.01
CA GLU A 29 9.19 -17.26 7.11
C GLU A 29 7.76 -17.84 7.04
N THR A 30 6.73 -16.99 7.03
CA THR A 30 5.33 -17.46 7.01
C THR A 30 5.00 -18.06 5.64
N GLN A 31 4.50 -19.30 5.65
CA GLN A 31 4.07 -19.99 4.43
C GLN A 31 2.74 -19.45 3.90
N ASP A 32 1.71 -19.34 4.73
CA ASP A 32 0.44 -18.70 4.38
C ASP A 32 0.54 -17.18 4.57
N ALA A 33 1.01 -16.51 3.51
CA ALA A 33 1.17 -15.07 3.53
C ALA A 33 -0.10 -14.32 3.95
N ALA A 34 -1.28 -14.77 3.53
CA ALA A 34 -2.54 -14.09 3.83
C ALA A 34 -2.91 -14.19 5.31
N ALA A 35 -2.45 -15.21 6.04
CA ALA A 35 -2.68 -15.33 7.47
C ALA A 35 -2.05 -14.18 8.26
N ASP A 36 -0.84 -13.75 7.93
CA ASP A 36 -0.17 -12.61 8.58
C ASP A 36 -0.96 -11.31 8.43
N TYR A 37 -1.50 -11.07 7.22
CA TYR A 37 -2.32 -9.88 6.98
C TYR A 37 -3.64 -9.95 7.75
N VAL A 38 -4.29 -11.10 7.78
CA VAL A 38 -5.53 -11.33 8.55
C VAL A 38 -5.30 -11.08 10.03
N GLU A 39 -4.22 -11.62 10.61
CA GLU A 39 -3.84 -11.38 12.00
C GLU A 39 -3.59 -9.88 12.24
N GLY A 40 -2.85 -9.23 11.34
CA GLY A 40 -2.58 -7.79 11.39
C GLY A 40 -3.86 -6.96 11.36
N VAL A 41 -4.85 -7.35 10.55
CA VAL A 41 -6.16 -6.69 10.50
C VAL A 41 -6.89 -6.83 11.82
N TYR A 42 -7.00 -8.03 12.38
CA TYR A 42 -7.64 -8.23 13.69
C TYR A 42 -6.96 -7.41 14.79
N ALA A 43 -5.64 -7.31 14.75
CA ALA A 43 -4.86 -6.56 15.73
C ALA A 43 -5.03 -5.03 15.62
N CYS A 44 -5.27 -4.49 14.43
CA CYS A 44 -5.17 -3.06 14.16
C CYS A 44 -6.50 -2.39 13.80
N ALA A 45 -7.37 -3.06 13.05
CA ALA A 45 -8.55 -2.42 12.43
C ALA A 45 -9.44 -1.61 13.39
N PRO A 46 -9.72 -2.08 14.63
CA PRO A 46 -10.56 -1.32 15.56
C PRO A 46 -9.93 -0.04 16.12
N PHE A 47 -8.66 0.22 15.83
CA PHE A 47 -7.87 1.27 16.48
C PHE A 47 -7.24 2.27 15.52
N VAL A 48 -7.50 2.14 14.21
CA VAL A 48 -6.86 2.96 13.18
C VAL A 48 -7.89 3.61 12.26
N ASP A 49 -7.49 4.71 11.65
CA ASP A 49 -8.32 5.45 10.69
C ASP A 49 -8.25 4.83 9.28
N TYR A 50 -7.20 4.05 8.95
CA TYR A 50 -7.08 3.29 7.71
C TYR A 50 -6.08 2.13 7.84
N LEU A 51 -6.19 1.16 6.94
CA LEU A 51 -5.30 0.01 6.83
C LEU A 51 -4.60 -0.02 5.47
N VAL A 52 -3.36 -0.50 5.45
CA VAL A 52 -2.61 -0.71 4.21
C VAL A 52 -2.16 -2.16 4.12
N VAL A 53 -2.57 -2.84 3.05
CA VAL A 53 -2.05 -4.15 2.64
C VAL A 53 -0.81 -3.91 1.77
N ASN A 54 0.37 -4.13 2.33
CA ASN A 54 1.63 -3.88 1.63
C ASN A 54 2.19 -5.17 1.03
N VAL A 55 1.97 -5.37 -0.27
CA VAL A 55 2.45 -6.53 -1.04
C VAL A 55 3.67 -6.21 -1.91
N SER A 56 4.40 -5.16 -1.60
CA SER A 56 5.31 -4.53 -2.56
C SER A 56 6.76 -4.35 -2.08
N SER A 57 7.10 -4.77 -0.84
CA SER A 57 8.49 -4.67 -0.36
C SER A 57 9.43 -5.58 -1.19
N PRO A 58 10.55 -5.06 -1.70
CA PRO A 58 11.56 -5.88 -2.37
C PRO A 58 12.41 -6.69 -1.38
N ASN A 59 12.32 -6.39 -0.08
CA ASN A 59 13.18 -6.95 0.95
C ASN A 59 12.61 -8.22 1.61
N THR A 60 11.40 -8.62 1.23
CA THR A 60 10.73 -9.84 1.71
C THR A 60 10.60 -10.82 0.55
N PRO A 61 11.28 -11.97 0.59
CA PRO A 61 11.20 -12.95 -0.48
C PRO A 61 9.76 -13.38 -0.78
N GLY A 62 9.40 -13.46 -2.07
CA GLY A 62 8.08 -13.89 -2.52
C GLY A 62 6.94 -12.92 -2.25
N LEU A 63 7.19 -11.77 -1.60
CA LEU A 63 6.11 -10.83 -1.27
C LEU A 63 5.47 -10.23 -2.52
N ARG A 64 6.28 -9.91 -3.52
CA ARG A 64 5.80 -9.31 -4.78
C ARG A 64 5.00 -10.31 -5.64
N ASP A 65 5.19 -11.62 -5.44
CA ASP A 65 4.41 -12.66 -6.12
C ASP A 65 2.93 -12.60 -5.71
N LEU A 66 2.62 -12.02 -4.54
CA LEU A 66 1.24 -11.77 -4.09
C LEU A 66 0.49 -10.76 -4.97
N GLN A 67 1.18 -10.00 -5.83
CA GLN A 67 0.54 -9.10 -6.78
C GLN A 67 -0.03 -9.84 -8.01
N GLY A 68 0.35 -11.10 -8.22
CA GLY A 68 -0.26 -11.95 -9.25
C GLY A 68 -1.75 -12.19 -8.94
N ARG A 69 -2.59 -12.12 -9.99
CA ARG A 69 -4.06 -12.06 -9.91
C ARG A 69 -4.69 -13.07 -8.94
N ALA A 70 -4.32 -14.35 -9.01
CA ALA A 70 -4.92 -15.39 -8.16
C ALA A 70 -4.56 -15.20 -6.69
N HIS A 71 -3.28 -14.94 -6.39
CA HIS A 71 -2.79 -14.73 -5.05
C HIS A 71 -3.37 -13.44 -4.45
N LEU A 72 -3.41 -12.37 -5.25
CA LEU A 72 -3.96 -11.09 -4.84
C LEU A 72 -5.46 -11.21 -4.52
N SER A 73 -6.23 -11.85 -5.38
CA SER A 73 -7.67 -12.04 -5.16
C SER A 73 -7.95 -12.82 -3.87
N ASN A 74 -7.22 -13.90 -3.62
CA ASN A 74 -7.33 -14.67 -2.37
C ASN A 74 -6.97 -13.83 -1.15
N LEU A 75 -5.84 -13.15 -1.17
CA LEU A 75 -5.40 -12.28 -0.09
C LEU A 75 -6.45 -11.20 0.22
N LEU A 76 -6.88 -10.46 -0.79
CA LEU A 76 -7.81 -9.34 -0.60
C LEU A 76 -9.17 -9.79 -0.07
N SER A 77 -9.70 -10.92 -0.57
CA SER A 77 -10.94 -11.50 -0.04
C SER A 77 -10.85 -11.79 1.45
N ARG A 78 -9.78 -12.48 1.88
CA ARG A 78 -9.56 -12.81 3.30
C ARG A 78 -9.39 -11.58 4.19
N VAL A 79 -8.68 -10.57 3.70
CA VAL A 79 -8.43 -9.32 4.45
C VAL A 79 -9.71 -8.47 4.56
N VAL A 80 -10.53 -8.40 3.52
CA VAL A 80 -11.81 -7.70 3.54
C VAL A 80 -12.77 -8.35 4.56
N GLU A 81 -12.87 -9.68 4.57
CA GLU A 81 -13.69 -10.39 5.55
C GLU A 81 -13.16 -10.22 6.97
N ALA A 82 -11.83 -10.29 7.17
CA ALA A 82 -11.22 -10.05 8.47
C ALA A 82 -11.51 -8.64 9.00
N ARG A 83 -11.45 -7.61 8.13
CA ARG A 83 -11.79 -6.22 8.49
C ARG A 83 -13.23 -6.11 9.00
N LYS A 84 -14.18 -6.69 8.29
CA LYS A 84 -15.59 -6.71 8.71
C LYS A 84 -15.76 -7.37 10.07
N ALA A 85 -15.17 -8.56 10.24
CA ALA A 85 -15.26 -9.32 11.47
C ALA A 85 -14.58 -8.61 12.65
N ALA A 86 -13.38 -8.05 12.45
CA ALA A 86 -12.63 -7.35 13.50
C ALA A 86 -13.30 -6.07 13.98
N CYS A 87 -14.10 -5.43 13.13
CA CYS A 87 -14.76 -4.16 13.43
C CYS A 87 -16.23 -4.33 13.85
N ALA A 88 -16.79 -5.54 13.78
CA ALA A 88 -18.20 -5.80 14.08
C ALA A 88 -18.60 -5.32 15.50
N GLY A 89 -19.51 -4.37 15.58
CA GLY A 89 -19.99 -3.79 16.84
C GLY A 89 -18.99 -2.90 17.59
N LEU A 90 -17.81 -2.62 17.00
CA LEU A 90 -16.74 -1.84 17.64
C LEU A 90 -16.57 -0.44 17.02
N VAL A 91 -16.92 -0.27 15.75
CA VAL A 91 -16.79 1.00 15.02
C VAL A 91 -18.05 1.26 14.21
N GLU A 92 -18.40 2.54 14.01
CA GLU A 92 -19.57 2.94 13.21
C GLU A 92 -19.31 2.76 11.71
N THR A 93 -18.05 3.05 11.28
CA THR A 93 -17.61 2.89 9.90
C THR A 93 -16.33 2.08 9.83
N LEU A 94 -16.25 1.20 8.83
CA LEU A 94 -15.04 0.40 8.61
C LEU A 94 -13.87 1.31 8.20
N PRO A 95 -12.66 1.14 8.77
CA PRO A 95 -11.49 1.87 8.30
C PRO A 95 -11.19 1.51 6.84
N PRO A 96 -10.95 2.50 5.95
CA PRO A 96 -10.56 2.24 4.58
C PRO A 96 -9.37 1.28 4.49
N LEU A 97 -9.43 0.38 3.51
CA LEU A 97 -8.41 -0.61 3.23
C LEU A 97 -7.73 -0.29 1.90
N LEU A 98 -6.45 0.07 1.95
CA LEU A 98 -5.65 0.46 0.80
C LEU A 98 -4.66 -0.65 0.43
N LEU A 99 -4.43 -0.86 -0.87
CA LEU A 99 -3.38 -1.75 -1.35
C LEU A 99 -2.16 -0.93 -1.78
N LYS A 100 -0.96 -1.27 -1.26
CA LYS A 100 0.30 -0.64 -1.67
C LYS A 100 1.07 -1.54 -2.62
N ILE A 101 1.33 -1.05 -3.84
CA ILE A 101 1.93 -1.81 -4.94
C ILE A 101 3.36 -1.36 -5.27
N ALA A 102 4.12 -2.25 -5.92
CA ALA A 102 5.46 -1.97 -6.43
C ALA A 102 5.40 -1.21 -7.77
N PRO A 103 6.44 -0.45 -8.13
CA PRO A 103 6.48 0.27 -9.41
C PRO A 103 7.09 -0.55 -10.56
N ASP A 104 7.52 -1.79 -10.31
CA ASP A 104 8.40 -2.55 -11.19
C ASP A 104 7.68 -3.65 -12.00
N GLN A 105 6.39 -3.50 -12.26
CA GLN A 105 5.57 -4.48 -13.00
C GLN A 105 5.27 -4.00 -14.43
N GLN A 106 4.81 -4.93 -15.27
CA GLN A 106 4.37 -4.61 -16.63
C GLN A 106 3.01 -3.87 -16.61
N VAL A 107 2.74 -3.10 -17.64
CA VAL A 107 1.48 -2.34 -17.76
C VAL A 107 0.24 -3.24 -17.67
N SER A 108 0.29 -4.42 -18.27
CA SER A 108 -0.80 -5.42 -18.20
C SER A 108 -1.09 -5.90 -16.78
N GLU A 109 -0.05 -6.09 -15.97
CA GLU A 109 -0.18 -6.53 -14.57
C GLU A 109 -0.87 -5.45 -13.73
N TYR A 110 -0.59 -4.18 -13.98
CA TYR A 110 -1.30 -3.09 -13.29
C TYR A 110 -2.79 -3.01 -13.65
N ALA A 111 -3.17 -3.34 -14.87
CA ALA A 111 -4.57 -3.42 -15.27
C ALA A 111 -5.30 -4.56 -14.53
N GLU A 112 -4.65 -5.70 -14.38
CA GLU A 112 -5.17 -6.83 -13.60
C GLU A 112 -5.29 -6.49 -12.11
N ILE A 113 -4.30 -5.81 -11.53
CA ILE A 113 -4.35 -5.34 -10.15
C ILE A 113 -5.52 -4.38 -9.96
N ALA A 114 -5.68 -3.37 -10.82
CA ALA A 114 -6.76 -2.41 -10.73
C ALA A 114 -8.14 -3.08 -10.79
N GLN A 115 -8.32 -4.04 -11.70
CA GLN A 115 -9.56 -4.81 -11.81
C GLN A 115 -9.80 -5.68 -10.57
N THR A 116 -8.77 -6.35 -10.05
CA THR A 116 -8.86 -7.19 -8.85
C THR A 116 -9.23 -6.36 -7.62
N VAL A 117 -8.63 -5.18 -7.45
CA VAL A 117 -8.89 -4.23 -6.37
C VAL A 117 -10.34 -3.75 -6.40
N LEU A 118 -10.83 -3.34 -7.58
CA LEU A 118 -12.23 -2.91 -7.74
C LEU A 118 -13.22 -4.03 -7.42
N THR A 119 -12.92 -5.26 -7.87
CA THR A 119 -13.79 -6.43 -7.63
C THR A 119 -13.79 -6.85 -6.16
N ALA A 120 -12.64 -6.76 -5.49
CA ALA A 120 -12.52 -7.15 -4.08
C ALA A 120 -13.10 -6.12 -3.08
N GLY A 121 -13.47 -4.91 -3.54
CA GLY A 121 -13.98 -3.86 -2.66
C GLY A 121 -12.90 -3.23 -1.78
N ILE A 122 -11.70 -3.06 -2.34
CA ILE A 122 -10.60 -2.29 -1.74
C ILE A 122 -10.85 -0.81 -2.01
N ASP A 123 -10.60 0.02 -1.00
CA ASP A 123 -11.01 1.43 -1.01
C ASP A 123 -10.02 2.34 -1.74
N GLY A 124 -8.81 1.87 -2.08
CA GLY A 124 -7.86 2.66 -2.86
C GLY A 124 -6.49 2.00 -3.03
N LEU A 125 -5.62 2.65 -3.83
CA LEU A 125 -4.24 2.21 -4.08
C LEU A 125 -3.24 3.24 -3.57
N ILE A 126 -2.11 2.76 -3.03
CA ILE A 126 -0.92 3.57 -2.75
C ILE A 126 0.14 3.27 -3.82
N ILE A 127 0.50 4.28 -4.58
CA ILE A 127 1.45 4.22 -5.70
C ILE A 127 2.61 5.18 -5.46
N SER A 128 3.77 4.66 -5.15
CA SER A 128 4.19 3.27 -5.10
C SER A 128 5.14 3.00 -3.92
N ASN A 129 5.53 1.75 -3.78
CA ASN A 129 6.70 1.38 -2.98
C ASN A 129 7.99 1.77 -3.73
N THR A 130 9.14 1.41 -3.17
CA THR A 130 10.47 1.58 -3.77
C THR A 130 10.66 0.69 -4.99
N THR A 131 11.57 1.08 -5.90
CA THR A 131 11.92 0.31 -7.11
C THR A 131 13.19 -0.50 -6.91
N ILE A 132 13.30 -1.63 -7.60
CA ILE A 132 14.55 -2.38 -7.75
C ILE A 132 15.36 -1.88 -8.95
N GLU A 133 14.78 -1.06 -9.81
CA GLU A 133 15.47 -0.47 -10.95
C GLU A 133 16.59 0.49 -10.50
N ARG A 134 17.66 0.52 -11.29
CA ARG A 134 18.81 1.39 -11.08
C ARG A 134 19.00 2.29 -12.31
N PRO A 135 18.46 3.50 -12.30
CA PRO A 135 18.60 4.44 -13.42
C PRO A 135 20.08 4.73 -13.69
N LYS A 136 20.48 4.83 -14.95
CA LYS A 136 21.86 5.15 -15.36
C LYS A 136 22.32 6.52 -14.83
N SER A 137 21.40 7.39 -14.49
CA SER A 137 21.65 8.71 -13.88
C SER A 137 22.03 8.65 -12.41
N LEU A 138 21.85 7.50 -11.76
CA LEU A 138 22.14 7.33 -10.33
C LEU A 138 23.66 7.48 -10.08
N ARG A 139 23.99 8.43 -9.17
CA ARG A 139 25.36 8.82 -8.89
C ARG A 139 25.75 8.52 -7.47
N GLY A 140 26.44 7.78 -7.00
CA GLY A 140 26.81 7.49 -5.61
C GLY A 140 27.59 6.19 -5.51
N GLN A 141 28.36 6.07 -4.46
CA GLN A 141 29.15 4.87 -4.21
C GLN A 141 28.28 3.62 -3.93
N HIS A 142 27.03 3.85 -3.46
CA HIS A 142 26.08 2.79 -3.10
C HIS A 142 25.01 2.53 -4.17
N LYS A 143 25.22 3.00 -5.40
CA LYS A 143 24.23 2.91 -6.49
C LYS A 143 23.83 1.48 -6.87
N ASP A 144 24.73 0.52 -6.65
CA ASP A 144 24.57 -0.89 -7.04
C ASP A 144 24.14 -1.78 -5.85
N GLU A 145 23.91 -1.21 -4.67
CA GLU A 145 23.44 -1.98 -3.51
C GLU A 145 22.05 -2.58 -3.74
N THR A 146 21.85 -3.78 -3.19
CA THR A 146 20.55 -4.47 -3.22
C THR A 146 19.53 -3.77 -2.31
N GLY A 147 18.23 -3.90 -2.63
CA GLY A 147 17.15 -3.29 -1.88
C GLY A 147 16.33 -2.33 -2.71
N GLY A 148 15.43 -1.60 -2.07
CA GLY A 148 14.56 -0.66 -2.75
C GLY A 148 15.16 0.74 -2.87
N LEU A 149 15.22 1.27 -4.09
CA LEU A 149 15.57 2.66 -4.37
C LEU A 149 14.37 3.56 -4.15
N SER A 150 14.54 4.62 -3.37
CA SER A 150 13.54 5.65 -3.09
C SER A 150 14.07 7.06 -3.38
N GLY A 151 13.33 8.09 -2.96
CA GLY A 151 13.72 9.48 -3.15
C GLY A 151 13.54 9.98 -4.58
N ARG A 152 14.26 11.03 -4.97
CA ARG A 152 14.11 11.73 -6.25
C ARG A 152 14.15 10.81 -7.48
N PRO A 153 15.02 9.80 -7.56
CA PRO A 153 15.06 8.89 -8.72
C PRO A 153 13.75 8.15 -9.00
N LEU A 154 12.93 7.92 -7.95
CA LEU A 154 11.64 7.24 -8.07
C LEU A 154 10.51 8.16 -8.58
N PHE A 155 10.67 9.48 -8.52
CA PHE A 155 9.58 10.44 -8.75
C PHE A 155 8.89 10.26 -10.10
N HIS A 156 9.63 10.20 -11.19
CA HIS A 156 9.06 10.07 -12.54
C HIS A 156 8.33 8.74 -12.72
N ALA A 157 8.97 7.63 -12.39
CA ALA A 157 8.39 6.30 -12.54
C ALA A 157 7.09 6.15 -11.72
N SER A 158 7.10 6.58 -10.45
CA SER A 158 5.91 6.51 -9.60
C SER A 158 4.80 7.47 -10.03
N THR A 159 5.13 8.61 -10.66
CA THR A 159 4.13 9.55 -11.18
C THR A 159 3.48 9.05 -12.47
N GLU A 160 4.26 8.45 -13.37
CA GLU A 160 3.72 7.81 -14.58
C GLU A 160 2.82 6.62 -14.23
N LEU A 161 3.25 5.78 -13.29
CA LEU A 161 2.43 4.67 -12.82
C LEU A 161 1.11 5.15 -12.21
N LEU A 162 1.14 6.22 -11.40
CA LEU A 162 -0.05 6.83 -10.82
C LEU A 162 -1.02 7.31 -11.92
N ARG A 163 -0.51 7.97 -12.96
CA ARG A 163 -1.31 8.42 -14.10
C ARG A 163 -1.94 7.24 -14.86
N ASN A 164 -1.20 6.18 -15.05
CA ASN A 164 -1.69 4.98 -15.71
C ASN A 164 -2.78 4.29 -14.87
N ALA A 165 -2.58 4.16 -13.57
CA ALA A 165 -3.58 3.60 -12.65
C ALA A 165 -4.89 4.41 -12.65
N TYR A 166 -4.80 5.75 -12.67
CA TYR A 166 -5.95 6.64 -12.79
C TYR A 166 -6.74 6.37 -14.08
N ARG A 167 -6.04 6.29 -15.21
CA ARG A 167 -6.65 6.01 -16.51
C ARG A 167 -7.27 4.61 -16.56
N MET A 168 -6.58 3.59 -16.09
CA MET A 168 -7.04 2.19 -16.08
C MET A 168 -8.27 1.99 -15.20
N SER A 169 -8.35 2.69 -14.07
CA SER A 169 -9.52 2.64 -13.18
C SER A 169 -10.68 3.52 -13.69
N GLY A 170 -10.46 4.32 -14.72
CA GLY A 170 -11.44 5.35 -15.16
C GLY A 170 -11.71 6.40 -14.09
N GLY A 171 -10.73 6.70 -13.23
CA GLY A 171 -10.87 7.63 -12.10
C GLY A 171 -11.76 7.13 -10.95
N ARG A 172 -12.16 5.86 -10.98
CA ARG A 172 -13.09 5.28 -9.96
C ARG A 172 -12.39 4.87 -8.67
N LEU A 173 -11.07 4.69 -8.71
CA LEU A 173 -10.28 4.20 -7.58
C LEU A 173 -9.53 5.38 -6.95
N PRO A 174 -9.73 5.68 -5.66
CA PRO A 174 -8.91 6.63 -4.93
C PRO A 174 -7.44 6.23 -4.96
N LEU A 175 -6.55 7.20 -5.22
CA LEU A 175 -5.12 6.95 -5.39
C LEU A 175 -4.29 7.83 -4.46
N VAL A 176 -3.40 7.22 -3.70
CA VAL A 176 -2.39 7.92 -2.91
C VAL A 176 -1.06 7.93 -3.66
N GLY A 177 -0.62 9.10 -4.08
CA GLY A 177 0.66 9.27 -4.78
C GLY A 177 1.83 9.39 -3.79
N THR A 178 2.83 8.49 -3.93
CA THR A 178 4.05 8.54 -3.11
C THR A 178 5.30 8.40 -3.99
N GLY A 179 6.47 8.67 -3.42
CA GLY A 179 7.78 8.46 -4.04
C GLY A 179 8.36 9.71 -4.69
N GLY A 180 9.47 10.20 -4.14
CA GLY A 180 10.31 11.26 -4.69
C GLY A 180 9.73 12.66 -4.64
N ILE A 181 8.76 12.93 -3.79
CA ILE A 181 8.18 14.27 -3.57
C ILE A 181 9.13 15.06 -2.67
N GLU A 182 9.64 16.19 -3.15
CA GLU A 182 10.58 17.05 -2.43
C GLU A 182 10.02 18.46 -2.17
N ASN A 183 8.97 18.84 -2.91
CA ASN A 183 8.40 20.18 -2.83
C ASN A 183 6.92 20.20 -3.26
N GLY A 184 6.28 21.36 -3.14
CA GLY A 184 4.86 21.54 -3.49
C GLY A 184 4.53 21.28 -4.97
N MET A 185 5.46 21.58 -5.89
CA MET A 185 5.26 21.32 -7.34
C MET A 185 5.26 19.82 -7.62
N ASP A 186 6.09 19.05 -6.94
CA ASP A 186 6.08 17.59 -7.03
C ASP A 186 4.78 17.00 -6.49
N ALA A 187 4.29 17.51 -5.35
CA ALA A 187 2.99 17.12 -4.81
C ALA A 187 1.85 17.45 -5.78
N TYR A 188 1.86 18.66 -6.35
CA TYR A 188 0.90 19.06 -7.37
C TYR A 188 0.94 18.17 -8.61
N ALA A 189 2.14 17.77 -9.04
CA ALA A 189 2.29 16.84 -10.17
C ALA A 189 1.65 15.46 -9.87
N LYS A 190 1.74 14.96 -8.63
CA LYS A 190 1.02 13.75 -8.22
C LYS A 190 -0.50 13.93 -8.27
N ILE A 191 -1.02 15.04 -7.78
CA ILE A 191 -2.46 15.37 -7.86
C ILE A 191 -2.89 15.43 -9.33
N ARG A 192 -2.14 16.13 -10.18
CA ARG A 192 -2.39 16.19 -11.63
C ARG A 192 -2.30 14.84 -12.34
N ALA A 193 -1.58 13.88 -11.78
CA ALA A 193 -1.50 12.52 -12.27
C ALA A 193 -2.64 11.62 -11.77
N GLY A 194 -3.51 12.13 -10.89
CA GLY A 194 -4.71 11.43 -10.41
C GLY A 194 -4.69 11.04 -8.93
N ALA A 195 -3.74 11.54 -8.12
CA ALA A 195 -3.84 11.39 -6.67
C ALA A 195 -5.01 12.23 -6.12
N THR A 196 -5.68 11.68 -5.12
CA THR A 196 -6.84 12.28 -4.44
C THR A 196 -6.54 12.56 -2.98
#